data_f158259e410df6f6f187b785307ea8a9
#
_entry.id   f158259e410df6f6f187b785307ea8a9
#
_cell.length_a   1.000
_cell.length_b   1.000
_cell.length_c   1.000
_cell.angle_alpha   90.00
_cell.angle_beta   90.00
_cell.angle_gamma   90.00
#
_symmetry.space_group_name_H-M   'P 1'
#
loop_
_entity.id
_entity.type
_entity.pdbx_description
1 polymer ?
#
loop_
_entity_poly.entity_id
_entity_poly.type
_entity_poly.pdbx_seq_one_letter_code
_entity_poly.pdbx_strand_id
1 'polypeptide(L)'
;MLEGYSPVTQALLGTLFTWGLTAAGAALVFIFSSRQKRILDGSLGFAAGVMLAASYWSLLAPAIDMAEDSGKYGSFSFIPVAVGFTLGAAFVYFADLAMPLLGVGTDPHTAFALPPDSKTAKEKAEGPSFQFLDSDEMTIRIDKIENGDVHQRRKGPQSSHSDGQETGTRHQEGVGQMASSWRRILLLILAITIHNIPEGLAVGVGFGAVGKASSATFESARNLAIGIGIQNFPEGLAVSLPLRGAGFSAWRAFWYGQLSGMVEPIAGLLGAFAVVLAEPLLPYALAFAAGAMVYVVVDDIIPEAQVSGNGRLASWTSILGFVVMMSLDVGLG
;
A
#
# COMPACT_ATOMS: atom_id res chain seq x y z
N MET A 1 -7.85 4.71 23.73
CA MET A 1 -8.58 5.98 23.54
C MET A 1 -9.57 6.13 24.69
N LEU A 2 -9.19 6.89 25.67
CA LEU A 2 -9.93 7.06 26.91
C LEU A 2 -10.23 8.54 27.10
N GLU A 3 -11.49 8.89 27.23
CA GLU A 3 -11.94 10.26 27.45
C GLU A 3 -11.32 10.82 28.77
N GLY A 4 -10.97 12.11 28.79
CA GLY A 4 -10.35 12.76 29.94
C GLY A 4 -8.80 12.75 29.99
N TYR A 5 -8.13 12.06 29.06
CA TYR A 5 -6.68 12.14 28.93
C TYR A 5 -6.23 13.29 28.01
N SER A 6 -4.97 13.69 28.11
CA SER A 6 -4.42 14.74 27.24
C SER A 6 -4.49 14.36 25.76
N PRO A 7 -4.61 15.35 24.83
CA PRO A 7 -4.65 15.08 23.38
C PRO A 7 -3.46 14.24 22.90
N VAL A 8 -2.26 14.51 23.43
CA VAL A 8 -1.03 13.76 23.10
C VAL A 8 -1.13 12.31 23.57
N THR A 9 -1.67 12.06 24.76
CA THR A 9 -1.89 10.69 25.27
C THR A 9 -2.92 9.97 24.41
N GLN A 10 -4.00 10.65 24.01
CA GLN A 10 -5.03 10.09 23.15
C GLN A 10 -4.47 9.73 21.77
N ALA A 11 -3.66 10.63 21.18
CA ALA A 11 -2.97 10.38 19.92
C ALA A 11 -2.07 9.14 20.00
N LEU A 12 -1.29 9.01 21.06
CA LEU A 12 -0.43 7.85 21.28
C LEU A 12 -1.25 6.56 21.43
N LEU A 13 -2.33 6.57 22.21
CA LEU A 13 -3.20 5.39 22.36
C LEU A 13 -3.90 5.04 21.04
N GLY A 14 -4.34 6.05 20.28
CA GLY A 14 -4.94 5.88 18.96
C GLY A 14 -3.98 5.23 17.98
N THR A 15 -2.76 5.75 17.88
CA THR A 15 -1.75 5.22 16.94
C THR A 15 -1.14 3.89 17.39
N LEU A 16 -1.07 3.60 18.68
CA LEU A 16 -0.74 2.25 19.16
C LEU A 16 -1.84 1.23 18.80
N PHE A 17 -3.10 1.65 18.82
CA PHE A 17 -4.22 0.82 18.39
C PHE A 17 -4.15 0.57 16.87
N THR A 18 -3.92 1.59 16.04
CA THR A 18 -3.82 1.44 14.57
C THR A 18 -2.64 0.54 14.19
N TRP A 19 -1.45 0.77 14.77
CA TRP A 19 -0.30 -0.12 14.62
C TRP A 19 -0.59 -1.56 15.09
N GLY A 20 -1.32 -1.73 16.19
CA GLY A 20 -1.74 -3.04 16.68
C GLY A 20 -2.57 -3.81 15.65
N LEU A 21 -3.43 -3.13 14.88
CA LEU A 21 -4.22 -3.73 13.81
C LEU A 21 -3.38 -4.03 12.56
N THR A 22 -2.38 -3.20 12.22
CA THR A 22 -1.35 -3.54 11.22
C THR A 22 -0.63 -4.83 11.61
N ALA A 23 -0.22 -4.96 12.87
CA ALA A 23 0.43 -6.17 13.36
C ALA A 23 -0.51 -7.39 13.32
N ALA A 24 -1.79 -7.22 13.66
CA ALA A 24 -2.79 -8.27 13.56
C ALA A 24 -3.01 -8.72 12.11
N GLY A 25 -3.07 -7.79 11.16
CA GLY A 25 -3.14 -8.08 9.74
C GLY A 25 -1.89 -8.83 9.24
N ALA A 26 -0.71 -8.35 9.63
CA ALA A 26 0.55 -9.02 9.30
C ALA A 26 0.62 -10.45 9.87
N ALA A 27 0.01 -10.71 11.02
CA ALA A 27 -0.04 -12.05 11.64
C ALA A 27 -0.85 -13.06 10.83
N LEU A 28 -1.72 -12.63 9.93
CA LEU A 28 -2.46 -13.53 9.05
C LEU A 28 -1.54 -14.33 8.11
N VAL A 29 -0.27 -13.94 7.96
CA VAL A 29 0.75 -14.71 7.23
C VAL A 29 0.99 -16.12 7.83
N PHE A 30 0.65 -16.33 9.08
CA PHE A 30 0.72 -17.66 9.71
C PHE A 30 -0.44 -18.59 9.27
N ILE A 31 -1.55 -18.00 8.81
CA ILE A 31 -2.79 -18.72 8.47
C ILE A 31 -2.96 -18.77 6.95
N PHE A 32 -2.74 -17.63 6.26
CA PHE A 32 -2.98 -17.52 4.82
C PHE A 32 -1.74 -17.85 4.00
N SER A 33 -2.00 -18.41 2.82
CA SER A 33 -0.97 -18.66 1.82
C SER A 33 -0.85 -17.47 0.86
N SER A 34 0.35 -17.17 0.39
CA SER A 34 0.64 -16.13 -0.61
C SER A 34 -0.11 -16.29 -1.95
N ARG A 35 -0.80 -17.42 -2.16
CA ARG A 35 -1.59 -17.69 -3.37
C ARG A 35 -3.01 -17.13 -3.33
N GLN A 36 -3.46 -16.61 -2.19
CA GLN A 36 -4.85 -16.14 -2.01
C GLN A 36 -5.04 -14.70 -2.49
N LYS A 37 -4.79 -14.46 -3.78
CA LYS A 37 -4.88 -13.13 -4.41
C LYS A 37 -6.25 -12.46 -4.23
N ARG A 38 -7.35 -13.23 -4.29
CA ARG A 38 -8.70 -12.69 -4.14
C ARG A 38 -8.93 -12.05 -2.76
N ILE A 39 -8.37 -12.64 -1.70
CA ILE A 39 -8.48 -12.09 -0.34
C ILE A 39 -7.68 -10.80 -0.27
N LEU A 40 -6.47 -10.79 -0.81
CA LEU A 40 -5.61 -9.60 -0.82
C LEU A 40 -6.27 -8.45 -1.60
N ASP A 41 -6.70 -8.69 -2.84
CA ASP A 41 -7.31 -7.67 -3.71
C ASP A 41 -8.62 -7.13 -3.09
N GLY A 42 -9.47 -8.02 -2.53
CA GLY A 42 -10.69 -7.61 -1.83
C GLY A 42 -10.41 -6.82 -0.56
N SER A 43 -9.38 -7.17 0.20
CA SER A 43 -9.02 -6.46 1.42
C SER A 43 -8.41 -5.08 1.13
N LEU A 44 -7.57 -4.97 0.10
CA LEU A 44 -7.03 -3.68 -0.37
C LEU A 44 -8.15 -2.77 -0.90
N GLY A 45 -9.08 -3.33 -1.69
CA GLY A 45 -10.26 -2.57 -2.11
C GLY A 45 -11.04 -2.02 -0.92
N PHE A 46 -11.31 -2.85 0.08
CA PHE A 46 -12.00 -2.42 1.30
C PHE A 46 -11.24 -1.30 2.03
N ALA A 47 -9.91 -1.43 2.21
CA ALA A 47 -9.07 -0.40 2.79
C ALA A 47 -9.17 0.92 2.03
N ALA A 48 -9.08 0.89 0.70
CA ALA A 48 -9.23 2.07 -0.16
C ALA A 48 -10.55 2.82 0.11
N GLY A 49 -11.66 2.08 0.26
CA GLY A 49 -12.95 2.67 0.55
C GLY A 49 -13.02 3.34 1.93
N VAL A 50 -12.48 2.68 2.96
CA VAL A 50 -12.40 3.23 4.32
C VAL A 50 -11.58 4.52 4.32
N MET A 51 -10.41 4.51 3.67
CA MET A 51 -9.52 5.69 3.58
C MET A 51 -10.20 6.88 2.89
N LEU A 52 -10.90 6.65 1.77
CA LEU A 52 -11.61 7.71 1.06
C LEU A 52 -12.69 8.36 1.93
N ALA A 53 -13.48 7.55 2.64
CA ALA A 53 -14.51 8.06 3.53
C ALA A 53 -13.92 8.82 4.72
N ALA A 54 -12.88 8.26 5.37
CA ALA A 54 -12.17 8.92 6.47
C ALA A 54 -11.56 10.25 6.03
N SER A 55 -10.93 10.29 4.85
CA SER A 55 -10.36 11.52 4.31
C SER A 55 -11.38 12.64 4.16
N TYR A 56 -12.62 12.32 3.83
CA TYR A 56 -13.67 13.33 3.72
C TYR A 56 -14.25 13.70 5.08
N TRP A 57 -14.89 12.75 5.78
CA TRP A 57 -15.67 13.05 6.99
C TRP A 57 -14.82 13.41 8.20
N SER A 58 -13.73 12.69 8.40
CA SER A 58 -12.90 12.89 9.60
C SER A 58 -11.80 13.93 9.43
N LEU A 59 -11.46 14.33 8.19
CA LEU A 59 -10.35 15.25 7.93
C LEU A 59 -10.78 16.49 7.13
N LEU A 60 -11.33 16.33 5.91
CA LEU A 60 -11.65 17.47 5.04
C LEU A 60 -12.83 18.29 5.57
N ALA A 61 -13.91 17.65 5.99
CA ALA A 61 -15.07 18.37 6.51
C ALA A 61 -14.70 19.19 7.77
N PRO A 62 -14.04 18.63 8.80
CA PRO A 62 -13.55 19.43 9.93
C PRO A 62 -12.56 20.52 9.53
N ALA A 63 -11.69 20.29 8.53
CA ALA A 63 -10.76 21.32 8.06
C ALA A 63 -11.48 22.52 7.44
N ILE A 64 -12.54 22.27 6.67
CA ILE A 64 -13.38 23.32 6.07
C ILE A 64 -14.09 24.11 7.17
N ASP A 65 -14.77 23.41 8.10
CA ASP A 65 -15.48 24.03 9.21
C ASP A 65 -14.56 24.92 10.05
N MET A 66 -13.34 24.44 10.37
CA MET A 66 -12.36 25.23 11.11
C MET A 66 -11.88 26.48 10.35
N ALA A 67 -11.72 26.36 9.02
CA ALA A 67 -11.35 27.49 8.19
C ALA A 67 -12.47 28.54 8.13
N GLU A 68 -13.74 28.11 8.09
CA GLU A 68 -14.92 28.98 8.12
C GLU A 68 -15.09 29.64 9.49
N ASP A 69 -15.07 28.86 10.58
CA ASP A 69 -15.21 29.33 11.96
C ASP A 69 -14.13 30.34 12.36
N SER A 70 -12.92 30.21 11.79
CA SER A 70 -11.85 31.17 12.04
C SER A 70 -12.15 32.60 11.63
N GLY A 71 -13.09 32.82 10.71
CA GLY A 71 -13.47 34.11 10.15
C GLY A 71 -12.36 34.82 9.37
N LYS A 72 -11.14 34.24 9.31
CA LYS A 72 -9.95 34.87 8.69
C LYS A 72 -10.00 34.89 7.16
N TYR A 73 -10.69 33.92 6.57
CA TYR A 73 -10.69 33.69 5.14
C TYR A 73 -11.95 34.17 4.42
N GLY A 74 -13.02 34.50 5.17
CA GLY A 74 -14.30 34.92 4.60
C GLY A 74 -14.83 33.91 3.57
N SER A 75 -15.16 34.38 2.35
CA SER A 75 -15.61 33.52 1.25
C SER A 75 -14.52 32.59 0.66
N PHE A 76 -13.29 32.67 1.13
CA PHE A 76 -12.15 31.92 0.65
C PHE A 76 -11.69 30.84 1.64
N SER A 77 -12.56 30.38 2.53
CA SER A 77 -12.29 29.32 3.52
C SER A 77 -11.77 28.01 2.91
N PHE A 78 -12.10 27.75 1.66
CA PHE A 78 -11.60 26.59 0.92
C PHE A 78 -10.09 26.66 0.59
N ILE A 79 -9.47 27.86 0.56
CA ILE A 79 -8.06 28.02 0.16
C ILE A 79 -7.09 27.28 1.09
N PRO A 80 -7.12 27.45 2.43
CA PRO A 80 -6.22 26.71 3.31
C PRO A 80 -6.38 25.18 3.17
N VAL A 81 -7.61 24.72 2.96
CA VAL A 81 -7.92 23.31 2.76
C VAL A 81 -7.35 22.82 1.41
N ALA A 82 -7.59 23.54 0.32
CA ALA A 82 -7.05 23.19 -1.00
C ALA A 82 -5.52 23.17 -1.03
N VAL A 83 -4.89 24.16 -0.37
CA VAL A 83 -3.42 24.22 -0.25
C VAL A 83 -2.89 23.03 0.56
N GLY A 84 -3.47 22.78 1.75
CA GLY A 84 -3.07 21.64 2.59
C GLY A 84 -3.22 20.32 1.86
N PHE A 85 -4.36 20.08 1.22
CA PHE A 85 -4.66 18.88 0.45
C PHE A 85 -3.65 18.66 -0.69
N THR A 86 -3.39 19.72 -1.47
CA THR A 86 -2.41 19.63 -2.58
C THR A 86 -0.99 19.36 -2.07
N LEU A 87 -0.61 19.98 -0.95
CA LEU A 87 0.71 19.74 -0.35
C LEU A 87 0.84 18.31 0.19
N GLY A 88 -0.24 17.73 0.75
CA GLY A 88 -0.26 16.35 1.20
C GLY A 88 -0.10 15.36 0.05
N ALA A 89 -0.86 15.53 -1.02
CA ALA A 89 -0.72 14.73 -2.24
C ALA A 89 0.69 14.88 -2.84
N ALA A 90 1.21 16.11 -2.93
CA ALA A 90 2.55 16.38 -3.42
C ALA A 90 3.64 15.75 -2.54
N PHE A 91 3.46 15.70 -1.22
CA PHE A 91 4.39 15.05 -0.31
C PHE A 91 4.58 13.57 -0.66
N VAL A 92 3.50 12.83 -0.85
CA VAL A 92 3.56 11.41 -1.24
C VAL A 92 4.15 11.26 -2.64
N TYR A 93 3.69 12.04 -3.61
CA TYR A 93 4.22 12.04 -4.98
C TYR A 93 5.75 12.22 -5.00
N PHE A 94 6.27 13.22 -4.27
CA PHE A 94 7.72 13.46 -4.22
C PHE A 94 8.46 12.38 -3.43
N ALA A 95 7.84 11.77 -2.42
CA ALA A 95 8.41 10.63 -1.72
C ALA A 95 8.58 9.43 -2.66
N ASP A 96 7.57 9.12 -3.46
CA ASP A 96 7.61 8.06 -4.46
C ASP A 96 8.65 8.34 -5.55
N LEU A 97 8.71 9.58 -6.02
CA LEU A 97 9.73 10.03 -6.99
C LEU A 97 11.16 9.95 -6.44
N ALA A 98 11.34 10.11 -5.12
CA ALA A 98 12.64 10.03 -4.46
C ALA A 98 13.11 8.58 -4.24
N MET A 99 12.22 7.60 -4.18
CA MET A 99 12.57 6.20 -3.94
C MET A 99 13.57 5.63 -4.96
N PRO A 100 13.40 5.81 -6.29
CA PRO A 100 14.39 5.38 -7.29
C PRO A 100 15.75 6.06 -7.13
N LEU A 101 15.80 7.32 -6.67
CA LEU A 101 17.04 8.08 -6.46
C LEU A 101 17.87 7.51 -5.29
N LEU A 102 17.23 6.82 -4.34
CA LEU A 102 17.90 6.12 -3.24
C LEU A 102 18.58 4.80 -3.68
N GLY A 103 18.80 4.63 -4.99
CA GLY A 103 19.52 3.50 -5.56
C GLY A 103 18.67 2.25 -5.79
N VAL A 104 17.38 2.40 -5.82
CA VAL A 104 16.41 1.32 -5.94
C VAL A 104 15.69 1.46 -7.28
N GLY A 105 16.38 1.05 -8.34
CA GLY A 105 15.96 1.23 -9.73
C GLY A 105 14.80 0.34 -10.20
N THR A 106 13.69 0.28 -9.43
CA THR A 106 12.43 -0.36 -9.84
C THR A 106 11.26 0.50 -9.39
N ASP A 107 10.27 0.61 -10.28
CA ASP A 107 9.01 1.29 -10.04
C ASP A 107 8.37 0.82 -8.71
N PRO A 108 7.97 1.70 -7.80
CA PRO A 108 7.28 1.33 -6.56
C PRO A 108 6.07 0.41 -6.81
N HIS A 109 5.29 0.68 -7.86
CA HIS A 109 4.13 -0.10 -8.27
C HIS A 109 4.45 -1.57 -8.62
N THR A 110 5.67 -1.85 -9.07
CA THR A 110 6.09 -3.25 -9.29
C THR A 110 6.50 -3.97 -8.01
N ALA A 111 6.68 -3.26 -6.91
CA ALA A 111 7.03 -3.86 -5.63
C ALA A 111 5.86 -4.62 -4.99
N PHE A 112 4.63 -4.16 -5.21
CA PHE A 112 3.40 -4.80 -4.71
C PHE A 112 3.01 -6.05 -5.52
N ALA A 113 3.39 -6.13 -6.80
CA ALA A 113 3.03 -7.28 -7.63
C ALA A 113 3.69 -8.58 -7.12
N LEU A 114 2.87 -9.58 -6.78
CA LEU A 114 3.37 -10.90 -6.41
C LEU A 114 4.24 -11.48 -7.53
N PRO A 115 5.36 -12.17 -7.20
CA PRO A 115 6.18 -12.83 -8.21
C PRO A 115 5.31 -13.75 -9.07
N PRO A 116 5.44 -13.76 -10.40
CA PRO A 116 4.74 -14.73 -11.23
C PRO A 116 5.13 -16.14 -10.77
N ASP A 117 4.12 -17.01 -10.59
CA ASP A 117 4.34 -18.40 -10.20
C ASP A 117 5.37 -19.02 -11.14
N SER A 118 6.43 -19.63 -10.58
CA SER A 118 7.53 -20.23 -11.35
C SER A 118 7.07 -21.32 -12.34
N LYS A 119 5.84 -21.80 -12.23
CA LYS A 119 5.21 -22.73 -13.18
C LYS A 119 4.71 -22.03 -14.44
N THR A 120 4.16 -20.81 -14.33
CA THR A 120 3.70 -20.02 -15.50
C THR A 120 4.86 -19.45 -16.31
N ALA A 121 6.01 -19.19 -15.66
CA ALA A 121 7.23 -18.76 -16.36
C ALA A 121 7.86 -19.88 -17.21
N LYS A 122 7.72 -21.17 -16.79
CA LYS A 122 8.16 -22.31 -17.59
C LYS A 122 7.27 -22.56 -18.80
N GLU A 123 5.96 -22.39 -18.68
CA GLU A 123 5.03 -22.53 -19.80
C GLU A 123 5.17 -21.41 -20.86
N LYS A 124 5.55 -20.19 -20.43
CA LYS A 124 5.86 -19.08 -21.37
C LYS A 124 7.26 -19.14 -21.99
N ALA A 125 8.17 -19.92 -21.41
CA ALA A 125 9.53 -20.09 -21.96
C ALA A 125 9.61 -21.19 -23.03
N GLU A 126 8.56 -22.01 -23.20
CA GLU A 126 8.47 -23.05 -24.25
C GLU A 126 7.64 -22.63 -25.50
N GLY A 127 7.25 -21.35 -25.59
CA GLY A 127 6.69 -20.78 -26.79
C GLY A 127 7.80 -20.50 -27.84
N PRO A 128 7.53 -20.67 -29.14
CA PRO A 128 8.54 -20.56 -30.18
C PRO A 128 9.20 -19.17 -30.18
N SER A 129 10.52 -19.15 -30.14
CA SER A 129 11.33 -17.94 -30.26
C SER A 129 11.14 -17.33 -31.66
N PHE A 130 10.46 -16.19 -31.76
CA PHE A 130 10.48 -15.38 -32.96
C PHE A 130 11.82 -14.64 -33.06
N GLN A 131 12.67 -15.06 -33.99
CA GLN A 131 13.78 -14.26 -34.49
C GLN A 131 13.20 -13.14 -35.37
N PHE A 132 13.43 -11.90 -34.95
CA PHE A 132 13.22 -10.75 -35.83
C PHE A 132 14.28 -10.76 -36.92
N LEU A 133 13.85 -11.05 -38.14
CA LEU A 133 14.55 -10.69 -39.38
C LEU A 133 13.76 -9.54 -40.01
N ASP A 134 14.52 -8.49 -40.26
CA ASP A 134 14.09 -7.25 -40.89
C ASP A 134 13.59 -7.47 -42.35
N SER A 135 12.67 -6.62 -42.77
CA SER A 135 12.17 -6.36 -44.14
C SER A 135 11.00 -7.16 -44.69
N ASP A 136 9.94 -6.38 -44.87
CA ASP A 136 8.91 -6.44 -45.96
C ASP A 136 8.29 -7.79 -46.42
N GLU A 137 7.05 -7.87 -46.12
CA GLU A 137 5.92 -8.63 -46.70
C GLU A 137 5.15 -9.50 -45.70
N MET A 138 3.96 -9.03 -45.38
CA MET A 138 3.00 -9.72 -44.54
C MET A 138 2.25 -10.76 -45.36
N THR A 139 2.57 -12.04 -45.23
CA THR A 139 1.78 -13.15 -45.75
C THR A 139 1.34 -14.05 -44.59
N ILE A 140 0.06 -14.03 -44.29
CA ILE A 140 -0.56 -14.95 -43.33
C ILE A 140 -0.77 -16.30 -44.01
N ARG A 141 -0.04 -17.33 -43.56
CA ARG A 141 -0.35 -18.73 -43.85
C ARG A 141 -0.91 -19.41 -42.62
N ILE A 142 -2.14 -19.86 -42.72
CA ILE A 142 -2.84 -20.74 -41.80
C ILE A 142 -2.63 -22.16 -42.31
N ASP A 143 -1.80 -22.96 -41.64
CA ASP A 143 -1.72 -24.39 -41.90
C ASP A 143 -2.45 -25.16 -40.79
N LYS A 144 -3.45 -25.91 -41.21
CA LYS A 144 -4.20 -26.92 -40.49
C LYS A 144 -3.27 -28.09 -40.15
N ILE A 145 -3.22 -28.55 -38.91
CA ILE A 145 -2.56 -29.79 -38.52
C ILE A 145 -3.63 -30.81 -38.19
N GLU A 146 -3.68 -31.85 -39.02
CA GLU A 146 -4.38 -33.10 -38.81
C GLU A 146 -3.46 -34.12 -38.09
N ASN A 147 -4.10 -35.00 -37.32
CA ASN A 147 -3.51 -36.06 -36.48
C ASN A 147 -2.53 -37.00 -37.18
N GLY A 148 -1.57 -37.52 -36.41
CA GLY A 148 -0.86 -38.76 -36.74
C GLY A 148 0.35 -39.06 -35.85
N ASP A 149 0.23 -40.12 -35.04
CA ASP A 149 1.30 -40.79 -34.30
C ASP A 149 2.50 -41.17 -35.18
N VAL A 150 3.74 -40.99 -34.67
CA VAL A 150 4.84 -41.99 -34.85
C VAL A 150 5.94 -41.84 -33.82
N HIS A 151 6.18 -42.90 -33.05
CA HIS A 151 7.37 -43.12 -32.24
C HIS A 151 8.62 -43.30 -33.10
N GLN A 152 9.70 -42.61 -32.81
CA GLN A 152 11.06 -43.14 -33.09
C GLN A 152 12.11 -42.73 -32.06
N ARG A 153 12.58 -43.75 -31.38
CA ARG A 153 13.71 -43.75 -30.46
C ARG A 153 15.00 -43.93 -31.24
N ARG A 154 15.98 -43.02 -31.15
CA ARG A 154 17.37 -43.29 -31.57
C ARG A 154 18.33 -43.03 -30.44
N LYS A 155 19.11 -44.11 -30.14
CA LYS A 155 20.28 -44.16 -29.25
C LYS A 155 21.56 -43.79 -30.00
N GLY A 156 22.44 -43.04 -29.32
CA GLY A 156 23.87 -43.13 -29.22
C GLY A 156 24.69 -42.31 -30.25
N PRO A 157 25.98 -42.06 -30.04
CA PRO A 157 26.84 -42.54 -28.97
C PRO A 157 27.60 -41.46 -28.17
N GLN A 158 28.24 -41.94 -27.10
CA GLN A 158 29.14 -41.31 -26.16
C GLN A 158 30.47 -40.83 -26.80
N SER A 159 30.96 -39.63 -26.46
CA SER A 159 32.39 -39.33 -26.38
C SER A 159 32.67 -38.22 -25.37
N SER A 160 33.30 -38.61 -24.37
CA SER A 160 34.36 -38.15 -23.46
C SER A 160 34.82 -36.69 -23.48
N HIS A 161 34.95 -36.18 -22.25
CA HIS A 161 35.90 -35.19 -21.69
C HIS A 161 35.91 -33.76 -22.17
N SER A 162 35.45 -32.87 -21.28
CA SER A 162 36.34 -31.86 -20.66
C SER A 162 35.70 -31.33 -19.38
N ASP A 163 36.34 -31.63 -18.28
CA ASP A 163 36.22 -30.95 -16.98
C ASP A 163 36.64 -29.50 -17.14
N GLY A 164 35.87 -28.57 -16.54
CA GLY A 164 36.37 -27.24 -16.27
C GLY A 164 35.31 -26.13 -16.42
N GLN A 165 34.85 -25.60 -15.29
CA GLN A 165 34.29 -24.24 -15.18
C GLN A 165 32.80 -24.00 -15.43
N GLU A 166 31.91 -24.78 -14.82
CA GLU A 166 30.47 -24.38 -14.71
C GLU A 166 29.99 -24.00 -13.31
N THR A 167 30.84 -24.01 -12.30
CA THR A 167 30.47 -23.68 -10.92
C THR A 167 30.40 -22.17 -10.62
N GLY A 168 31.06 -21.33 -11.43
CA GLY A 168 31.13 -19.88 -11.21
C GLY A 168 29.85 -19.10 -11.64
N THR A 169 29.26 -19.50 -12.77
CA THR A 169 28.13 -18.78 -13.37
C THR A 169 26.81 -19.01 -12.65
N ARG A 170 26.56 -20.23 -12.18
CA ARG A 170 25.32 -20.53 -11.40
C ARG A 170 25.27 -19.84 -10.03
N HIS A 171 26.42 -19.63 -9.39
CA HIS A 171 26.51 -18.89 -8.12
C HIS A 171 26.28 -17.39 -8.33
N GLN A 172 26.71 -16.81 -9.44
CA GLN A 172 26.60 -15.41 -9.75
C GLN A 172 25.18 -15.03 -10.18
N GLU A 173 24.48 -15.89 -10.93
CA GLU A 173 23.05 -15.72 -11.27
C GLU A 173 22.14 -15.84 -10.03
N GLY A 174 22.40 -16.78 -9.13
CA GLY A 174 21.65 -16.94 -7.88
C GLY A 174 21.83 -15.77 -6.92
N VAL A 175 23.02 -15.19 -6.84
CA VAL A 175 23.30 -14.01 -6.01
C VAL A 175 22.64 -12.75 -6.60
N GLY A 176 22.64 -12.60 -7.93
CA GLY A 176 21.98 -11.51 -8.64
C GLY A 176 20.44 -11.54 -8.46
N GLN A 177 19.83 -12.71 -8.56
CA GLN A 177 18.38 -12.89 -8.33
C GLN A 177 17.98 -12.66 -6.87
N MET A 178 18.78 -13.12 -5.91
CA MET A 178 18.53 -12.82 -4.50
C MET A 178 18.68 -11.34 -4.17
N ALA A 179 19.68 -10.67 -4.74
CA ALA A 179 19.89 -9.24 -4.52
C ALA A 179 18.77 -8.40 -5.14
N SER A 180 18.23 -8.76 -6.30
CA SER A 180 17.09 -8.10 -6.93
C SER A 180 15.80 -8.31 -6.15
N SER A 181 15.54 -9.51 -5.65
CA SER A 181 14.41 -9.80 -4.76
C SER A 181 14.48 -9.02 -3.46
N TRP A 182 15.67 -8.93 -2.85
CA TRP A 182 15.84 -8.20 -1.58
C TRP A 182 15.61 -6.69 -1.74
N ARG A 183 16.12 -6.10 -2.82
CA ARG A 183 15.87 -4.68 -3.12
C ARG A 183 14.39 -4.37 -3.29
N ARG A 184 13.67 -5.21 -4.03
CA ARG A 184 12.22 -5.07 -4.24
C ARG A 184 11.44 -5.12 -2.93
N ILE A 185 11.81 -6.02 -2.01
CA ILE A 185 11.20 -6.16 -0.69
C ILE A 185 11.46 -4.93 0.19
N LEU A 186 12.69 -4.42 0.17
CA LEU A 186 13.04 -3.22 0.92
C LEU A 186 12.22 -2.02 0.46
N LEU A 187 12.00 -1.89 -0.86
CA LEU A 187 11.14 -0.86 -1.43
C LEU A 187 9.70 -0.96 -0.96
N LEU A 188 9.14 -2.18 -1.01
CA LEU A 188 7.78 -2.42 -0.55
C LEU A 188 7.60 -1.96 0.90
N ILE A 189 8.54 -2.34 1.78
CA ILE A 189 8.50 -1.93 3.19
C ILE A 189 8.63 -0.42 3.32
N LEU A 190 9.54 0.19 2.56
CA LEU A 190 9.77 1.63 2.61
C LEU A 190 8.56 2.41 2.09
N ALA A 191 7.98 2.01 0.96
CA ALA A 191 6.78 2.62 0.40
C ALA A 191 5.65 2.63 1.42
N ILE A 192 5.28 1.46 1.97
CA ILE A 192 4.20 1.37 2.95
C ILE A 192 4.53 2.13 4.24
N THR A 193 5.80 2.15 4.67
CA THR A 193 6.19 2.96 5.83
C THR A 193 5.98 4.46 5.59
N ILE A 194 6.26 4.95 4.37
CA ILE A 194 6.01 6.34 3.99
C ILE A 194 4.51 6.64 3.96
N HIS A 195 3.69 5.72 3.45
CA HIS A 195 2.24 5.87 3.41
C HIS A 195 1.63 5.93 4.82
N ASN A 196 2.17 5.21 5.78
CA ASN A 196 1.71 5.21 7.17
C ASN A 196 2.06 6.49 7.95
N ILE A 197 2.97 7.34 7.44
CA ILE A 197 3.26 8.65 8.05
C ILE A 197 2.02 9.57 8.04
N PRO A 198 1.34 9.82 6.91
CA PRO A 198 0.11 10.59 6.87
C PRO A 198 -1.00 10.05 7.77
N GLU A 199 -1.11 8.74 7.91
CA GLU A 199 -2.11 8.09 8.75
C GLU A 199 -1.87 8.35 10.23
N GLY A 200 -0.63 8.16 10.68
CA GLY A 200 -0.25 8.53 12.04
C GLY A 200 -0.46 10.02 12.30
N LEU A 201 -0.05 10.89 11.37
CA LEU A 201 -0.29 12.33 11.44
C LEU A 201 -1.80 12.64 11.54
N ALA A 202 -2.66 11.99 10.75
CA ALA A 202 -4.10 12.18 10.77
C ALA A 202 -4.69 11.90 12.16
N VAL A 203 -4.33 10.77 12.77
CA VAL A 203 -4.76 10.43 14.14
C VAL A 203 -4.23 11.46 15.13
N GLY A 204 -2.97 11.84 15.01
CA GLY A 204 -2.32 12.82 15.91
C GLY A 204 -2.97 14.19 15.83
N VAL A 205 -3.17 14.71 14.64
CA VAL A 205 -3.85 16.00 14.40
C VAL A 205 -5.31 15.93 14.83
N GLY A 206 -6.01 14.82 14.52
CA GLY A 206 -7.41 14.63 14.92
C GLY A 206 -7.60 14.75 16.43
N PHE A 207 -6.83 14.03 17.24
CA PHE A 207 -6.89 14.17 18.70
C PHE A 207 -6.35 15.49 19.20
N GLY A 208 -5.33 16.06 18.56
CA GLY A 208 -4.81 17.38 18.88
C GLY A 208 -5.82 18.50 18.66
N ALA A 209 -6.73 18.32 17.71
CA ALA A 209 -7.76 19.28 17.33
C ALA A 209 -8.99 19.26 18.24
N VAL A 210 -9.19 18.23 19.06
CA VAL A 210 -10.37 18.07 19.92
C VAL A 210 -10.63 19.32 20.77
N GLY A 211 -11.84 19.87 20.65
CA GLY A 211 -12.29 21.09 21.34
C GLY A 211 -11.77 22.41 20.73
N LYS A 212 -11.11 22.38 19.56
CA LYS A 212 -10.61 23.57 18.86
C LYS A 212 -11.64 24.12 17.85
N ALA A 213 -12.59 23.30 17.42
CA ALA A 213 -13.74 23.68 16.59
C ALA A 213 -14.95 22.82 16.95
N SER A 214 -16.14 23.25 16.52
CA SER A 214 -17.41 22.55 16.79
C SER A 214 -17.44 21.14 16.20
N SER A 215 -16.81 20.93 15.05
CA SER A 215 -16.70 19.64 14.35
C SER A 215 -15.54 18.77 14.85
N ALA A 216 -14.59 19.33 15.62
CA ALA A 216 -13.45 18.59 16.16
C ALA A 216 -13.79 17.96 17.52
N THR A 217 -14.61 16.93 17.49
CA THR A 217 -15.05 16.22 18.69
C THR A 217 -14.14 15.04 19.03
N PHE A 218 -14.20 14.56 20.26
CA PHE A 218 -13.48 13.33 20.67
C PHE A 218 -14.01 12.11 19.89
N GLU A 219 -15.31 12.06 19.64
CA GLU A 219 -15.96 11.00 18.88
C GLU A 219 -15.42 10.94 17.45
N SER A 220 -15.32 12.08 16.76
CA SER A 220 -14.76 12.17 15.42
C SER A 220 -13.30 11.68 15.37
N ALA A 221 -12.46 12.14 16.30
CA ALA A 221 -11.06 11.69 16.40
C ALA A 221 -10.95 10.19 16.71
N ARG A 222 -11.84 9.67 17.56
CA ARG A 222 -11.91 8.23 17.88
C ARG A 222 -12.35 7.43 16.65
N ASN A 223 -13.37 7.86 15.93
CA ASN A 223 -13.90 7.19 14.74
C ASN A 223 -12.85 7.18 13.63
N LEU A 224 -12.11 8.28 13.45
CA LEU A 224 -10.95 8.33 12.56
C LEU A 224 -9.91 7.27 12.93
N ALA A 225 -9.51 7.18 14.20
CA ALA A 225 -8.53 6.19 14.63
C ALA A 225 -9.05 4.75 14.47
N ILE A 226 -10.35 4.50 14.68
CA ILE A 226 -10.97 3.20 14.43
C ILE A 226 -10.94 2.89 12.93
N GLY A 227 -11.32 3.84 12.07
CA GLY A 227 -11.31 3.67 10.62
C GLY A 227 -9.91 3.38 10.09
N ILE A 228 -8.90 4.17 10.49
CA ILE A 228 -7.50 3.93 10.15
C ILE A 228 -7.06 2.55 10.65
N GLY A 229 -7.41 2.15 11.85
CA GLY A 229 -7.10 0.82 12.35
C GLY A 229 -7.74 -0.30 11.51
N ILE A 230 -8.99 -0.14 11.09
CA ILE A 230 -9.69 -1.11 10.25
C ILE A 230 -8.98 -1.30 8.90
N GLN A 231 -8.53 -0.21 8.25
CA GLN A 231 -7.84 -0.28 6.96
C GLN A 231 -6.38 -0.78 7.09
N ASN A 232 -5.72 -0.51 8.21
CA ASN A 232 -4.37 -1.00 8.51
C ASN A 232 -4.29 -2.53 8.61
N PHE A 233 -5.38 -3.18 8.98
CA PHE A 233 -5.42 -4.64 9.03
C PHE A 233 -5.19 -5.28 7.64
N PRO A 234 -5.89 -4.90 6.54
CA PRO A 234 -5.52 -5.27 5.18
C PRO A 234 -4.09 -4.90 4.78
N GLU A 235 -3.59 -3.76 5.19
CA GLU A 235 -2.24 -3.30 4.83
C GLU A 235 -1.14 -4.17 5.43
N GLY A 236 -1.25 -4.54 6.70
CA GLY A 236 -0.34 -5.48 7.33
C GLY A 236 -0.29 -6.83 6.59
N LEU A 237 -1.45 -7.28 6.10
CA LEU A 237 -1.55 -8.46 5.25
C LEU A 237 -0.88 -8.25 3.88
N ALA A 238 -1.08 -7.09 3.27
CA ALA A 238 -0.53 -6.73 1.97
C ALA A 238 1.01 -6.68 1.96
N VAL A 239 1.64 -6.38 3.10
CA VAL A 239 3.10 -6.47 3.26
C VAL A 239 3.54 -7.91 3.53
N SER A 240 2.91 -8.58 4.47
CA SER A 240 3.38 -9.86 4.99
C SER A 240 3.23 -11.03 3.99
N LEU A 241 2.14 -11.08 3.20
CA LEU A 241 1.90 -12.14 2.23
C LEU A 241 2.90 -12.14 1.06
N PRO A 242 3.22 -11.02 0.39
CA PRO A 242 4.26 -10.97 -0.64
C PRO A 242 5.64 -11.38 -0.11
N LEU A 243 6.01 -10.96 1.10
CA LEU A 243 7.25 -11.37 1.77
C LEU A 243 7.31 -12.89 1.95
N ARG A 244 6.21 -13.51 2.38
CA ARG A 244 6.10 -14.96 2.48
C ARG A 244 6.22 -15.63 1.12
N GLY A 245 5.60 -15.07 0.09
CA GLY A 245 5.69 -15.53 -1.30
C GLY A 245 7.11 -15.43 -1.87
N ALA A 246 7.88 -14.44 -1.46
CA ALA A 246 9.28 -14.26 -1.81
C ALA A 246 10.25 -15.22 -1.07
N GLY A 247 9.74 -16.14 -0.23
CA GLY A 247 10.52 -17.17 0.44
C GLY A 247 10.97 -16.83 1.87
N PHE A 248 10.48 -15.72 2.44
CA PHE A 248 10.75 -15.41 3.85
C PHE A 248 10.02 -16.38 4.77
N SER A 249 10.60 -16.65 5.94
CA SER A 249 9.88 -17.39 6.98
C SER A 249 8.66 -16.55 7.46
N ALA A 250 7.59 -17.23 7.93
CA ALA A 250 6.41 -16.54 8.41
C ALA A 250 6.73 -15.51 9.51
N TRP A 251 7.68 -15.81 10.40
CA TRP A 251 8.14 -14.89 11.43
C TRP A 251 8.79 -13.62 10.88
N ARG A 252 9.67 -13.75 9.87
CA ARG A 252 10.30 -12.58 9.24
C ARG A 252 9.28 -11.76 8.47
N ALA A 253 8.37 -12.40 7.74
CA ALA A 253 7.30 -11.74 7.02
C ALA A 253 6.38 -10.96 7.98
N PHE A 254 5.98 -11.56 9.10
CA PHE A 254 5.25 -10.89 10.17
C PHE A 254 6.00 -9.67 10.73
N TRP A 255 7.29 -9.85 11.09
CA TRP A 255 8.10 -8.78 11.66
C TRP A 255 8.22 -7.57 10.74
N TYR A 256 8.47 -7.80 9.46
CA TYR A 256 8.55 -6.70 8.49
C TYR A 256 7.18 -6.07 8.23
N GLY A 257 6.12 -6.88 8.19
CA GLY A 257 4.76 -6.40 8.02
C GLY A 257 4.30 -5.49 9.15
N GLN A 258 4.54 -5.86 10.41
CA GLN A 258 4.18 -5.01 11.55
C GLN A 258 5.09 -3.78 11.69
N LEU A 259 6.36 -3.89 11.24
CA LEU A 259 7.33 -2.79 11.35
C LEU A 259 6.95 -1.60 10.46
N SER A 260 6.27 -1.82 9.34
CA SER A 260 5.79 -0.75 8.46
C SER A 260 4.83 0.21 9.17
N GLY A 261 3.98 -0.29 10.07
CA GLY A 261 3.07 0.53 10.87
C GLY A 261 3.71 1.22 12.09
N MET A 262 4.95 0.86 12.46
CA MET A 262 5.61 1.42 13.66
C MET A 262 5.90 2.92 13.56
N VAL A 263 5.88 3.49 12.36
CA VAL A 263 6.02 4.92 12.13
C VAL A 263 4.80 5.72 12.61
N GLU A 264 3.61 5.11 12.66
CA GLU A 264 2.36 5.80 13.03
C GLU A 264 2.39 6.40 14.45
N PRO A 265 2.83 5.69 15.51
CA PRO A 265 2.97 6.30 16.84
C PRO A 265 3.88 7.52 16.86
N ILE A 266 4.97 7.49 16.09
CA ILE A 266 5.91 8.62 15.99
C ILE A 266 5.24 9.78 15.26
N ALA A 267 4.65 9.53 14.10
CA ALA A 267 3.95 10.53 13.30
C ALA A 267 2.75 11.12 14.07
N GLY A 268 2.00 10.29 14.80
CA GLY A 268 0.88 10.75 15.60
C GLY A 268 1.28 11.67 16.75
N LEU A 269 2.37 11.34 17.45
CA LEU A 269 2.91 12.25 18.45
C LEU A 269 3.34 13.59 17.83
N LEU A 270 4.04 13.56 16.69
CA LEU A 270 4.44 14.77 15.97
C LEU A 270 3.21 15.59 15.52
N GLY A 271 2.17 14.95 15.02
CA GLY A 271 0.91 15.59 14.64
C GLY A 271 0.22 16.27 15.83
N ALA A 272 0.08 15.56 16.95
CA ALA A 272 -0.52 16.11 18.16
C ALA A 272 0.28 17.31 18.72
N PHE A 273 1.61 17.21 18.77
CA PHE A 273 2.46 18.32 19.20
C PHE A 273 2.39 19.52 18.24
N ALA A 274 2.38 19.29 16.93
CA ALA A 274 2.28 20.36 15.94
C ALA A 274 0.99 21.18 16.13
N VAL A 275 -0.12 20.53 16.43
CA VAL A 275 -1.41 21.19 16.72
C VAL A 275 -1.35 22.03 18.00
N VAL A 276 -0.70 21.51 19.06
CA VAL A 276 -0.57 22.25 20.33
C VAL A 276 0.28 23.51 20.13
N LEU A 277 1.30 23.44 19.27
CA LEU A 277 2.23 24.55 19.03
C LEU A 277 1.70 25.58 18.03
N ALA A 278 0.88 25.18 17.07
CA ALA A 278 0.51 26.00 15.93
C ALA A 278 -0.97 25.81 15.52
N GLU A 279 -1.89 26.18 16.39
CA GLU A 279 -3.34 26.11 16.16
C GLU A 279 -3.82 26.70 14.80
N PRO A 280 -3.25 27.83 14.31
CA PRO A 280 -3.65 28.39 13.02
C PRO A 280 -3.35 27.49 11.81
N LEU A 281 -2.50 26.46 11.97
CA LEU A 281 -2.15 25.52 10.91
C LEU A 281 -3.08 24.31 10.84
N LEU A 282 -4.03 24.20 11.76
CA LEU A 282 -4.93 23.05 11.88
C LEU A 282 -5.69 22.72 10.58
N PRO A 283 -6.38 23.67 9.90
CA PRO A 283 -7.05 23.36 8.65
C PRO A 283 -6.09 22.81 7.57
N TYR A 284 -4.87 23.36 7.51
CA TYR A 284 -3.84 22.89 6.60
C TYR A 284 -3.36 21.48 6.95
N ALA A 285 -3.17 21.17 8.24
CA ALA A 285 -2.64 19.89 8.71
C ALA A 285 -3.64 18.75 8.47
N LEU A 286 -4.95 18.96 8.77
CA LEU A 286 -5.99 18.00 8.49
C LEU A 286 -6.14 17.77 6.98
N ALA A 287 -6.16 18.84 6.19
CA ALA A 287 -6.24 18.74 4.74
C ALA A 287 -4.99 18.08 4.13
N PHE A 288 -3.79 18.33 4.69
CA PHE A 288 -2.56 17.66 4.28
C PHE A 288 -2.66 16.15 4.46
N ALA A 289 -3.09 15.69 5.63
CA ALA A 289 -3.27 14.26 5.89
C ALA A 289 -4.31 13.66 4.92
N ALA A 290 -5.44 14.34 4.69
CA ALA A 290 -6.46 13.90 3.73
C ALA A 290 -5.91 13.80 2.30
N GLY A 291 -5.16 14.80 1.84
CA GLY A 291 -4.58 14.82 0.49
C GLY A 291 -3.56 13.71 0.27
N ALA A 292 -2.71 13.46 1.25
CA ALA A 292 -1.76 12.36 1.23
C ALA A 292 -2.48 11.00 1.17
N MET A 293 -3.50 10.78 2.02
CA MET A 293 -4.28 9.54 2.03
C MET A 293 -5.03 9.32 0.70
N VAL A 294 -5.65 10.36 0.14
CA VAL A 294 -6.36 10.25 -1.16
C VAL A 294 -5.37 9.93 -2.28
N TYR A 295 -4.18 10.53 -2.28
CA TYR A 295 -3.16 10.22 -3.27
C TYR A 295 -2.75 8.74 -3.20
N VAL A 296 -2.42 8.22 -2.02
CA VAL A 296 -2.08 6.81 -1.80
C VAL A 296 -3.18 5.87 -2.28
N VAL A 297 -4.46 6.20 -2.02
CA VAL A 297 -5.58 5.37 -2.47
C VAL A 297 -5.65 5.30 -3.99
N VAL A 298 -5.50 6.45 -4.67
CA VAL A 298 -5.69 6.55 -6.13
C VAL A 298 -4.50 6.00 -6.90
N ASP A 299 -3.28 6.27 -6.42
CA ASP A 299 -2.05 5.95 -7.13
C ASP A 299 -1.51 4.54 -6.79
N ASP A 300 -1.70 4.08 -5.55
CA ASP A 300 -1.12 2.82 -5.08
C ASP A 300 -2.16 1.73 -4.80
N ILE A 301 -3.12 1.97 -3.88
CA ILE A 301 -3.97 0.90 -3.35
C ILE A 301 -4.97 0.39 -4.39
N ILE A 302 -5.66 1.29 -5.09
CA ILE A 302 -6.65 0.90 -6.11
C ILE A 302 -5.98 0.19 -7.30
N PRO A 303 -4.88 0.71 -7.89
CA PRO A 303 -4.17 0.01 -8.94
C PRO A 303 -3.69 -1.37 -8.52
N GLU A 304 -3.08 -1.50 -7.33
CA GLU A 304 -2.61 -2.79 -6.81
C GLU A 304 -3.74 -3.81 -6.64
N ALA A 305 -4.88 -3.39 -6.06
CA ALA A 305 -6.05 -4.23 -5.86
C ALA A 305 -6.64 -4.76 -7.19
N GLN A 306 -6.27 -4.18 -8.33
CA GLN A 306 -6.76 -4.56 -9.66
C GLN A 306 -5.77 -5.42 -10.47
N VAL A 307 -4.48 -5.45 -10.11
CA VAL A 307 -3.40 -6.14 -10.86
C VAL A 307 -3.68 -7.62 -11.05
N SER A 308 -4.27 -8.29 -10.06
CA SER A 308 -4.50 -9.74 -10.09
C SER A 308 -5.74 -10.17 -10.92
N GLY A 309 -6.44 -9.24 -11.57
CA GLY A 309 -7.63 -9.49 -12.37
C GLY A 309 -8.95 -9.58 -11.57
N ASN A 310 -8.92 -9.27 -10.26
CA ASN A 310 -10.09 -9.24 -9.40
C ASN A 310 -10.69 -7.82 -9.23
N GLY A 311 -10.49 -6.91 -10.20
CA GLY A 311 -10.88 -5.51 -10.10
C GLY A 311 -12.36 -5.27 -9.75
N ARG A 312 -13.28 -6.13 -10.23
CA ARG A 312 -14.70 -6.04 -9.81
C ARG A 312 -14.90 -6.30 -8.33
N LEU A 313 -14.17 -7.27 -7.77
CA LEU A 313 -14.20 -7.56 -6.33
C LEU A 313 -13.63 -6.37 -5.54
N ALA A 314 -12.47 -5.85 -5.94
CA ALA A 314 -11.85 -4.68 -5.34
C ALA A 314 -12.77 -3.45 -5.36
N SER A 315 -13.46 -3.19 -6.48
CA SER A 315 -14.44 -2.09 -6.58
C SER A 315 -15.62 -2.26 -5.61
N TRP A 316 -16.21 -3.46 -5.52
CA TRP A 316 -17.33 -3.68 -4.60
C TRP A 316 -16.92 -3.64 -3.14
N THR A 317 -15.73 -4.17 -2.81
CA THR A 317 -15.21 -4.07 -1.44
C THR A 317 -14.81 -2.64 -1.08
N SER A 318 -14.38 -1.81 -2.04
CA SER A 318 -14.14 -0.38 -1.83
C SER A 318 -15.44 0.35 -1.50
N ILE A 319 -16.52 0.09 -2.23
CA ILE A 319 -17.84 0.65 -1.91
C ILE A 319 -18.27 0.21 -0.49
N LEU A 320 -18.06 -1.07 -0.15
CA LEU A 320 -18.39 -1.58 1.18
C LEU A 320 -17.58 -0.88 2.27
N GLY A 321 -16.26 -0.74 2.09
CA GLY A 321 -15.37 -0.04 3.03
C GLY A 321 -15.78 1.42 3.24
N PHE A 322 -16.11 2.10 2.14
CA PHE A 322 -16.62 3.47 2.18
C PHE A 322 -17.92 3.59 3.00
N VAL A 323 -18.88 2.69 2.76
CA VAL A 323 -20.16 2.68 3.50
C VAL A 323 -19.95 2.37 4.98
N VAL A 324 -19.06 1.43 5.31
CA VAL A 324 -18.73 1.10 6.71
C VAL A 324 -18.16 2.33 7.43
N MET A 325 -17.17 3.01 6.84
CA MET A 325 -16.55 4.18 7.47
C MET A 325 -17.51 5.36 7.55
N MET A 326 -18.27 5.62 6.49
CA MET A 326 -19.33 6.64 6.51
C MET A 326 -20.35 6.37 7.65
N SER A 327 -20.71 5.09 7.86
CA SER A 327 -21.65 4.72 8.91
C SER A 327 -21.06 4.89 10.31
N LEU A 328 -19.74 4.69 10.46
CA LEU A 328 -19.04 4.97 11.71
C LEU A 328 -19.03 6.47 12.01
N ASP A 329 -18.67 7.31 11.04
CA ASP A 329 -18.59 8.75 11.24
C ASP A 329 -19.98 9.39 11.44
N VAL A 330 -20.97 9.06 10.61
CA VAL A 330 -22.29 9.66 10.67
C VAL A 330 -23.18 9.02 11.74
N GLY A 331 -22.97 7.72 12.02
CA GLY A 331 -23.83 6.97 12.96
C GLY A 331 -23.35 6.96 14.40
N LEU A 332 -22.06 7.17 14.67
CA LEU A 332 -21.47 7.17 16.00
C LEU A 332 -20.82 8.51 16.39
N GLY A 333 -20.75 9.47 15.49
CA GLY A 333 -20.35 10.87 15.72
C GLY A 333 -21.55 11.71 15.96
#